data_67912d1f40b7ed8e90e7d2f6e518635e
#
_entry.id   67912d1f40b7ed8e90e7d2f6e518635e
#
_cell.length_a   1.000
_cell.length_b   1.000
_cell.length_c   1.000
_cell.angle_alpha   90.00
_cell.angle_beta   90.00
_cell.angle_gamma   90.00
#
_symmetry.space_group_name_H-M   'P 1'
#
loop_
_entity.id
_entity.type
_entity.pdbx_description
1 polymer ?
#
loop_
_entity_poly.entity_id
_entity_poly.type
_entity_poly.pdbx_seq_one_letter_code
_entity_poly.pdbx_strand_id
1 'polypeptide(L)'
;MSLFGTNTGFGSGGTGVFGSTTTDSHNPMKDVEVTSPPDDSISCLAFSPPTMPGNFLVGGSWANDVRCWEVQDNGQTVPKAQQMHTGPVLDVCWSDDGSKVFTASCDKTAKMWDLNSNQTIQIAQHEGPIKTIHWIKAPNYTCIMSGSWDKTLKFWDTRSPNPMMSLQMPERCYCADVVYPMAVVATAERGLIVYQLENQPSEFRRIESPLKHQHRCVAIFKDKQSKPTGFALGSIEGRVAIHYINPPNPAKDNFTFKCHRSNGTNTATPQDIYAVNAISFHPVHGTLATVGSDGRFSFWDKDARTKLKTSEQLDQPITACCFNNNGNIFAYASSYDWSKVHYQCLFNICILPVGGDMQ
;
A
#
# COMPACT_ATOMS: atom_id res chain seq x y z
N MET A 1 -17.29 -20.37 -11.75
CA MET A 1 -18.13 -19.93 -10.62
C MET A 1 -17.91 -18.41 -10.46
N SER A 2 -18.98 -17.62 -10.47
CA SER A 2 -18.88 -16.17 -10.29
C SER A 2 -18.51 -15.91 -8.81
N LEU A 3 -17.40 -15.25 -8.56
CA LEU A 3 -16.92 -14.89 -7.21
C LEU A 3 -17.83 -13.86 -6.50
N PHE A 4 -18.73 -13.22 -7.24
CA PHE A 4 -19.61 -12.20 -6.70
C PHE A 4 -21.06 -12.59 -6.99
N GLY A 5 -21.86 -12.76 -5.92
CA GLY A 5 -23.29 -12.96 -6.05
C GLY A 5 -23.95 -11.81 -6.82
N THR A 6 -24.86 -12.12 -7.71
CA THR A 6 -25.66 -11.14 -8.42
C THR A 6 -26.61 -10.46 -7.43
N ASN A 7 -26.23 -9.30 -6.93
CA ASN A 7 -27.10 -8.18 -6.57
C ASN A 7 -26.40 -7.18 -5.65
N THR A 8 -26.12 -6.03 -6.19
CA THR A 8 -26.45 -4.71 -5.64
C THR A 8 -25.75 -3.66 -6.47
N GLY A 9 -26.50 -3.09 -7.39
CA GLY A 9 -26.09 -1.85 -8.03
C GLY A 9 -25.94 -0.77 -6.95
N PHE A 10 -24.88 0.02 -7.04
CA PHE A 10 -24.77 1.26 -6.30
C PHE A 10 -26.02 2.10 -6.60
N GLY A 11 -26.78 2.48 -5.57
CA GLY A 11 -27.98 3.28 -5.72
C GLY A 11 -27.64 4.62 -6.39
N SER A 12 -28.22 4.89 -7.55
CA SER A 12 -28.14 6.18 -8.20
C SER A 12 -29.03 7.17 -7.46
N GLY A 13 -28.44 8.11 -6.76
CA GLY A 13 -29.11 9.27 -6.20
C GLY A 13 -28.69 10.54 -6.96
N GLY A 14 -29.62 11.16 -7.65
CA GLY A 14 -29.58 12.57 -7.98
C GLY A 14 -29.05 12.94 -9.37
N THR A 15 -29.95 13.12 -10.32
CA THR A 15 -29.75 13.81 -11.62
C THR A 15 -29.47 15.30 -11.40
N GLY A 16 -28.19 15.67 -11.50
CA GLY A 16 -27.75 17.04 -11.76
C GLY A 16 -27.21 17.13 -13.17
N VAL A 17 -27.99 17.71 -14.08
CA VAL A 17 -27.53 18.03 -15.44
C VAL A 17 -26.57 19.21 -15.35
N PHE A 18 -25.27 18.95 -15.35
CA PHE A 18 -24.28 19.97 -15.69
C PHE A 18 -23.73 19.69 -17.08
N GLY A 19 -23.80 20.73 -17.92
CA GLY A 19 -23.38 20.68 -19.29
C GLY A 19 -21.93 20.24 -19.45
N SER A 20 -21.72 19.22 -20.26
CA SER A 20 -20.43 18.74 -20.73
C SER A 20 -19.74 19.84 -21.55
N THR A 21 -18.82 20.56 -20.94
CA THR A 21 -17.73 21.17 -21.71
C THR A 21 -16.67 20.09 -21.89
N THR A 22 -16.61 19.52 -23.08
CA THR A 22 -15.49 18.66 -23.50
C THR A 22 -14.23 19.53 -23.59
N THR A 23 -13.53 19.70 -22.50
CA THR A 23 -12.12 20.04 -22.56
C THR A 23 -11.41 18.73 -22.91
N ASP A 24 -10.71 18.71 -24.03
CA ASP A 24 -9.75 17.66 -24.37
C ASP A 24 -8.78 17.53 -23.20
N SER A 25 -9.04 16.59 -22.32
CA SER A 25 -8.19 16.35 -21.16
C SER A 25 -6.93 15.67 -21.70
N HIS A 26 -5.83 16.44 -21.77
CA HIS A 26 -4.53 15.90 -22.09
C HIS A 26 -4.16 14.84 -21.07
N ASN A 27 -4.23 13.55 -21.45
CA ASN A 27 -3.83 12.39 -20.64
C ASN A 27 -2.54 11.77 -21.19
N PRO A 28 -1.37 12.38 -20.91
CA PRO A 28 -0.09 11.93 -21.45
C PRO A 28 0.35 10.58 -20.88
N MET A 29 -0.18 10.19 -19.73
CA MET A 29 0.17 8.91 -19.08
C MET A 29 -0.68 7.75 -19.59
N LYS A 30 -1.79 8.03 -20.28
CA LYS A 30 -2.75 7.01 -20.75
C LYS A 30 -3.28 6.12 -19.63
N ASP A 31 -3.40 6.68 -18.43
CA ASP A 31 -4.02 6.03 -17.30
C ASP A 31 -5.55 6.09 -17.38
N VAL A 32 -6.21 5.22 -16.66
CA VAL A 32 -7.67 5.12 -16.63
C VAL A 32 -8.14 5.31 -15.21
N GLU A 33 -9.02 6.28 -14.99
CA GLU A 33 -9.63 6.47 -13.68
C GLU A 33 -10.57 5.32 -13.32
N VAL A 34 -10.51 4.88 -12.07
CA VAL A 34 -11.38 3.84 -11.53
C VAL A 34 -12.81 4.37 -11.43
N THR A 35 -13.76 3.56 -11.83
CA THR A 35 -15.19 3.90 -11.74
C THR A 35 -15.68 3.85 -10.30
N SER A 36 -16.52 4.83 -9.90
CA SER A 36 -17.08 4.91 -8.55
C SER A 36 -15.99 4.84 -7.46
N PRO A 37 -15.05 5.80 -7.41
CA PRO A 37 -14.05 5.85 -6.36
C PRO A 37 -14.71 6.16 -5.00
N PRO A 38 -14.01 5.98 -3.86
CA PRO A 38 -14.46 6.44 -2.56
C PRO A 38 -14.68 7.96 -2.51
N ASP A 39 -15.50 8.40 -1.56
CA ASP A 39 -15.85 9.82 -1.39
C ASP A 39 -14.85 10.59 -0.48
N ASP A 40 -13.76 9.97 -0.07
CA ASP A 40 -12.70 10.56 0.75
C ASP A 40 -11.34 9.94 0.39
N SER A 41 -10.27 10.47 1.00
CA SER A 41 -8.89 10.09 0.73
C SER A 41 -8.65 8.59 0.78
N ILE A 42 -7.97 8.08 -0.22
CA ILE A 42 -7.59 6.66 -0.31
C ILE A 42 -6.33 6.43 0.52
N SER A 43 -6.39 5.49 1.45
CA SER A 43 -5.30 5.16 2.37
C SER A 43 -4.42 4.01 1.92
N CYS A 44 -4.99 3.06 1.19
CA CYS A 44 -4.32 1.82 0.80
C CYS A 44 -4.93 1.20 -0.45
N LEU A 45 -4.12 0.44 -1.18
CA LEU A 45 -4.49 -0.32 -2.38
C LEU A 45 -3.81 -1.69 -2.34
N ALA A 46 -4.52 -2.74 -2.78
CA ALA A 46 -3.96 -4.06 -2.95
C ALA A 46 -4.61 -4.83 -4.10
N PHE A 47 -3.81 -5.39 -5.01
CA PHE A 47 -4.28 -6.31 -6.03
C PHE A 47 -4.45 -7.73 -5.50
N SER A 48 -5.36 -8.46 -6.12
CA SER A 48 -5.59 -9.88 -5.86
C SER A 48 -4.36 -10.74 -6.16
N PRO A 49 -4.20 -11.88 -5.45
CA PRO A 49 -3.10 -12.80 -5.71
C PRO A 49 -3.26 -13.52 -7.07
N PRO A 50 -2.18 -14.13 -7.61
CA PRO A 50 -2.17 -14.79 -8.92
C PRO A 50 -3.07 -16.03 -8.99
N THR A 51 -3.55 -16.52 -7.87
CA THR A 51 -4.51 -17.64 -7.78
C THR A 51 -5.90 -17.27 -8.29
N MET A 52 -6.21 -15.98 -8.38
CA MET A 52 -7.49 -15.51 -8.90
C MET A 52 -7.49 -15.40 -10.43
N PRO A 53 -8.58 -15.78 -11.09
CA PRO A 53 -8.75 -15.58 -12.52
C PRO A 53 -9.07 -14.10 -12.81
N GLY A 54 -8.06 -13.29 -13.07
CA GLY A 54 -8.19 -11.87 -13.37
C GLY A 54 -7.58 -10.95 -12.31
N ASN A 55 -7.67 -9.67 -12.56
CA ASN A 55 -7.15 -8.64 -11.68
C ASN A 55 -8.29 -8.02 -10.89
N PHE A 56 -8.23 -8.13 -9.57
CA PHE A 56 -9.15 -7.41 -8.67
C PHE A 56 -8.34 -6.45 -7.81
N LEU A 57 -8.78 -5.21 -7.73
CA LEU A 57 -8.19 -4.18 -6.90
C LEU A 57 -9.09 -3.91 -5.70
N VAL A 58 -8.52 -3.88 -4.50
CA VAL A 58 -9.20 -3.44 -3.29
C VAL A 58 -8.55 -2.15 -2.80
N GLY A 59 -9.37 -1.18 -2.43
CA GLY A 59 -8.93 0.08 -1.85
C GLY A 59 -9.71 0.43 -0.60
N GLY A 60 -9.00 0.89 0.43
CA GLY A 60 -9.57 1.43 1.65
C GLY A 60 -9.50 2.95 1.68
N SER A 61 -10.45 3.60 2.37
CA SER A 61 -10.54 5.05 2.40
C SER A 61 -10.84 5.64 3.78
N TRP A 62 -10.68 6.94 3.88
CA TRP A 62 -11.08 7.73 5.04
C TRP A 62 -12.60 7.92 5.15
N ALA A 63 -13.37 7.57 4.12
CA ALA A 63 -14.83 7.45 4.17
C ALA A 63 -15.31 6.20 4.92
N ASN A 64 -14.44 5.48 5.62
CA ASN A 64 -14.70 4.26 6.37
C ASN A 64 -15.03 3.05 5.50
N ASP A 65 -14.92 3.15 4.19
CA ASP A 65 -15.27 2.08 3.26
C ASP A 65 -14.05 1.35 2.70
N VAL A 66 -14.31 0.15 2.26
CA VAL A 66 -13.42 -0.65 1.43
C VAL A 66 -14.19 -1.10 0.20
N ARG A 67 -13.62 -0.88 -0.98
CA ARG A 67 -14.24 -1.21 -2.26
C ARG A 67 -13.38 -2.18 -3.06
N CYS A 68 -14.03 -3.01 -3.85
CA CYS A 68 -13.39 -3.95 -4.76
C CYS A 68 -13.84 -3.69 -6.19
N TRP A 69 -12.86 -3.63 -7.11
CA TRP A 69 -13.09 -3.50 -8.55
C TRP A 69 -12.43 -4.66 -9.30
N GLU A 70 -13.07 -5.12 -10.36
CA GLU A 70 -12.40 -5.90 -11.39
C GLU A 70 -11.70 -4.95 -12.36
N VAL A 71 -10.42 -5.16 -12.60
CA VAL A 71 -9.59 -4.37 -13.51
C VAL A 71 -9.38 -5.17 -14.77
N GLN A 72 -9.85 -4.66 -15.91
CA GLN A 72 -9.70 -5.27 -17.22
C GLN A 72 -8.31 -4.98 -17.81
N ASP A 73 -7.90 -5.76 -18.81
CA ASP A 73 -6.57 -5.62 -19.44
C ASP A 73 -6.37 -4.24 -20.10
N ASN A 74 -7.44 -3.59 -20.52
CA ASN A 74 -7.41 -2.22 -21.07
C ASN A 74 -7.38 -1.11 -19.99
N GLY A 75 -7.33 -1.47 -18.70
CA GLY A 75 -7.34 -0.56 -17.56
C GLY A 75 -8.72 -0.13 -17.08
N GLN A 76 -9.79 -0.44 -17.82
CA GLN A 76 -11.15 -0.16 -17.39
C GLN A 76 -11.51 -0.98 -16.14
N THR A 77 -12.39 -0.43 -15.30
CA THR A 77 -12.75 -1.05 -14.04
C THR A 77 -14.26 -1.25 -13.91
N VAL A 78 -14.64 -2.33 -13.25
CA VAL A 78 -16.03 -2.67 -12.92
C VAL A 78 -16.15 -2.78 -11.40
N PRO A 79 -16.96 -1.93 -10.74
CA PRO A 79 -17.22 -2.06 -9.30
C PRO A 79 -17.87 -3.42 -9.00
N LYS A 80 -17.39 -4.11 -7.99
CA LYS A 80 -17.90 -5.47 -7.62
C LYS A 80 -18.59 -5.49 -6.28
N ALA A 81 -17.96 -4.91 -5.25
CA ALA A 81 -18.47 -5.02 -3.89
C ALA A 81 -17.89 -3.90 -3.00
N GLN A 82 -18.58 -3.64 -1.91
CA GLN A 82 -18.20 -2.65 -0.91
C GLN A 82 -18.55 -3.15 0.49
N GLN A 83 -17.71 -2.80 1.47
CA GLN A 83 -17.96 -3.02 2.89
C GLN A 83 -17.59 -1.78 3.70
N MET A 84 -18.09 -1.71 4.95
CA MET A 84 -17.91 -0.56 5.81
C MET A 84 -17.29 -0.92 7.15
N HIS A 85 -16.48 -0.03 7.65
CA HIS A 85 -16.07 0.08 9.05
C HIS A 85 -16.82 1.24 9.74
N THR A 86 -16.61 1.42 11.04
CA THR A 86 -17.11 2.57 11.78
C THR A 86 -16.06 3.69 11.91
N GLY A 87 -14.88 3.48 11.35
CA GLY A 87 -13.79 4.44 11.25
C GLY A 87 -12.97 4.24 9.97
N PRO A 88 -12.09 5.19 9.62
CA PRO A 88 -11.26 5.09 8.42
C PRO A 88 -10.55 3.74 8.28
N VAL A 89 -10.55 3.20 7.07
CA VAL A 89 -9.78 2.01 6.72
C VAL A 89 -8.34 2.44 6.43
N LEU A 90 -7.36 1.84 7.11
CA LEU A 90 -5.95 2.25 7.01
C LEU A 90 -5.10 1.27 6.20
N ASP A 91 -5.51 0.01 6.11
CA ASP A 91 -4.78 -1.01 5.34
C ASP A 91 -5.69 -2.17 4.94
N VAL A 92 -5.30 -2.85 3.85
CA VAL A 92 -6.00 -4.03 3.31
C VAL A 92 -4.99 -5.05 2.80
N CYS A 93 -5.34 -6.34 2.91
CA CYS A 93 -4.59 -7.41 2.28
C CYS A 93 -5.51 -8.55 1.83
N TRP A 94 -5.00 -9.42 0.97
CA TRP A 94 -5.69 -10.60 0.46
C TRP A 94 -5.19 -11.87 1.14
N SER A 95 -6.06 -12.88 1.22
CA SER A 95 -5.61 -14.26 1.43
C SER A 95 -4.88 -14.78 0.18
N ASP A 96 -4.03 -15.77 0.34
CA ASP A 96 -3.22 -16.34 -0.76
C ASP A 96 -4.06 -17.04 -1.84
N ASP A 97 -5.27 -17.48 -1.50
CA ASP A 97 -6.23 -18.06 -2.43
C ASP A 97 -7.19 -17.03 -3.07
N GLY A 98 -7.13 -15.77 -2.63
CA GLY A 98 -7.97 -14.68 -3.11
C GLY A 98 -9.43 -14.73 -2.65
N SER A 99 -9.83 -15.67 -1.80
CA SER A 99 -11.22 -15.80 -1.34
C SER A 99 -11.62 -14.78 -0.28
N LYS A 100 -10.64 -14.21 0.43
CA LYS A 100 -10.85 -13.29 1.55
C LYS A 100 -10.02 -12.01 1.37
N VAL A 101 -10.60 -10.91 1.82
CA VAL A 101 -9.90 -9.64 2.03
C VAL A 101 -9.93 -9.32 3.52
N PHE A 102 -8.79 -8.86 4.04
CA PHE A 102 -8.66 -8.43 5.42
C PHE A 102 -8.47 -6.93 5.46
N THR A 103 -9.15 -6.27 6.39
CA THR A 103 -9.18 -4.82 6.49
C THR A 103 -8.84 -4.36 7.90
N ALA A 104 -8.03 -3.32 8.02
CA ALA A 104 -7.63 -2.71 9.29
C ALA A 104 -8.15 -1.28 9.38
N SER A 105 -8.66 -0.87 10.55
CA SER A 105 -9.35 0.40 10.70
C SER A 105 -8.93 1.19 11.94
N CYS A 106 -9.18 2.51 11.87
CA CYS A 106 -9.15 3.42 13.02
C CYS A 106 -10.17 3.05 14.11
N ASP A 107 -11.20 2.27 13.79
CA ASP A 107 -12.17 1.76 14.75
C ASP A 107 -11.60 0.70 15.69
N LYS A 108 -10.30 0.44 15.61
CA LYS A 108 -9.52 -0.52 16.43
C LYS A 108 -9.81 -1.98 16.10
N THR A 109 -10.55 -2.25 15.04
CA THR A 109 -10.90 -3.61 14.61
C THR A 109 -10.25 -3.96 13.27
N ALA A 110 -10.06 -5.26 13.06
CA ALA A 110 -9.83 -5.83 11.75
C ALA A 110 -10.97 -6.78 11.40
N LYS A 111 -11.35 -6.76 10.13
CA LYS A 111 -12.41 -7.60 9.59
C LYS A 111 -11.88 -8.52 8.50
N MET A 112 -12.44 -9.70 8.43
CA MET A 112 -12.30 -10.63 7.30
C MET A 112 -13.57 -10.49 6.44
N TRP A 113 -13.38 -10.15 5.19
CA TRP A 113 -14.44 -10.02 4.20
C TRP A 113 -14.40 -11.23 3.26
N ASP A 114 -15.44 -12.04 3.31
CA ASP A 114 -15.65 -13.15 2.38
C ASP A 114 -16.27 -12.62 1.10
N LEU A 115 -15.54 -12.67 0.00
CA LEU A 115 -15.98 -12.11 -1.28
C LEU A 115 -17.11 -12.95 -1.94
N ASN A 116 -17.20 -14.25 -1.64
CA ASN A 116 -18.26 -15.10 -2.20
C ASN A 116 -19.63 -14.81 -1.59
N SER A 117 -19.68 -14.65 -0.27
CA SER A 117 -20.91 -14.36 0.46
C SER A 117 -21.17 -12.87 0.64
N ASN A 118 -20.17 -12.03 0.36
CA ASN A 118 -20.16 -10.59 0.66
C ASN A 118 -20.43 -10.28 2.15
N GLN A 119 -19.96 -11.14 3.06
CA GLN A 119 -20.11 -10.99 4.50
C GLN A 119 -18.79 -10.62 5.16
N THR A 120 -18.87 -9.86 6.24
CA THR A 120 -17.71 -9.52 7.06
C THR A 120 -17.86 -10.06 8.47
N ILE A 121 -16.76 -10.51 9.04
CA ILE A 121 -16.64 -10.84 10.46
C ILE A 121 -15.44 -10.14 11.07
N GLN A 122 -15.57 -9.68 12.30
CA GLN A 122 -14.45 -9.13 13.05
C GLN A 122 -13.52 -10.28 13.47
N ILE A 123 -12.22 -10.13 13.19
CA ILE A 123 -11.19 -11.15 13.47
C ILE A 123 -10.12 -10.66 14.43
N ALA A 124 -10.02 -9.36 14.66
CA ALA A 124 -8.99 -8.78 15.52
C ALA A 124 -9.51 -7.55 16.25
N GLN A 125 -8.94 -7.31 17.43
CA GLN A 125 -9.23 -6.17 18.28
C GLN A 125 -7.94 -5.66 18.92
N HIS A 126 -7.73 -4.35 18.85
CA HIS A 126 -6.65 -3.63 19.53
C HIS A 126 -7.21 -2.53 20.44
N GLU A 127 -6.37 -1.95 21.30
CA GLU A 127 -6.74 -0.80 22.13
C GLU A 127 -6.58 0.54 21.37
N GLY A 128 -5.92 0.54 20.24
CA GLY A 128 -5.73 1.69 19.35
C GLY A 128 -6.00 1.36 17.88
N PRO A 129 -6.00 2.36 16.98
CA PRO A 129 -6.12 2.16 15.55
C PRO A 129 -5.18 1.07 15.03
N ILE A 130 -5.69 0.21 14.14
CA ILE A 130 -4.87 -0.80 13.46
C ILE A 130 -4.34 -0.16 12.17
N LYS A 131 -3.02 0.03 12.10
CA LYS A 131 -2.36 0.73 10.99
C LYS A 131 -1.98 -0.17 9.85
N THR A 132 -1.71 -1.44 10.11
CA THR A 132 -1.25 -2.39 9.09
C THR A 132 -1.82 -3.77 9.32
N ILE A 133 -2.08 -4.49 8.22
CA ILE A 133 -2.61 -5.86 8.24
C ILE A 133 -1.99 -6.69 7.12
N HIS A 134 -1.55 -7.90 7.45
CA HIS A 134 -0.88 -8.80 6.51
C HIS A 134 -1.32 -10.25 6.71
N TRP A 135 -1.53 -10.96 5.59
CA TRP A 135 -1.74 -12.39 5.57
C TRP A 135 -0.40 -13.12 5.63
N ILE A 136 -0.28 -14.10 6.51
CA ILE A 136 0.90 -14.95 6.65
C ILE A 136 0.50 -16.39 6.38
N LYS A 137 1.11 -16.98 5.36
CA LYS A 137 1.01 -18.39 5.03
C LYS A 137 2.37 -19.05 5.28
N ALA A 138 2.53 -19.63 6.47
CA ALA A 138 3.69 -20.44 6.81
C ALA A 138 3.41 -21.93 6.55
N PRO A 139 4.44 -22.80 6.44
CA PRO A 139 4.24 -24.22 6.23
C PRO A 139 3.42 -24.92 7.32
N ASN A 140 3.51 -24.45 8.56
CA ASN A 140 2.91 -25.07 9.75
C ASN A 140 1.80 -24.22 10.40
N TYR A 141 1.57 -22.99 9.95
CA TYR A 141 0.48 -22.15 10.43
C TYR A 141 0.04 -21.13 9.38
N THR A 142 -1.13 -20.59 9.58
CA THR A 142 -1.68 -19.47 8.79
C THR A 142 -2.30 -18.48 9.75
N CYS A 143 -1.98 -17.21 9.61
CA CYS A 143 -2.52 -16.16 10.49
C CYS A 143 -2.56 -14.80 9.83
N ILE A 144 -3.20 -13.86 10.51
CA ILE A 144 -3.14 -12.43 10.23
C ILE A 144 -2.17 -11.76 11.21
N MET A 145 -1.29 -10.92 10.69
CA MET A 145 -0.48 -9.99 11.49
C MET A 145 -1.13 -8.61 11.44
N SER A 146 -1.35 -8.01 12.60
CA SER A 146 -1.85 -6.65 12.73
C SER A 146 -0.91 -5.79 13.59
N GLY A 147 -0.54 -4.62 13.10
CA GLY A 147 0.26 -3.64 13.83
C GLY A 147 -0.57 -2.40 14.17
N SER A 148 -0.51 -1.96 15.43
CA SER A 148 -1.38 -0.92 15.94
C SER A 148 -0.64 0.26 16.57
N TRP A 149 -1.35 1.37 16.70
CA TRP A 149 -0.91 2.54 17.48
C TRP A 149 -0.94 2.30 19.00
N ASP A 150 -1.52 1.18 19.46
CA ASP A 150 -1.41 0.73 20.85
C ASP A 150 -0.03 0.15 21.20
N LYS A 151 0.93 0.21 20.26
CA LYS A 151 2.30 -0.31 20.38
C LYS A 151 2.39 -1.84 20.44
N THR A 152 1.39 -2.54 19.93
CA THR A 152 1.41 -4.00 19.85
C THR A 152 1.38 -4.49 18.41
N LEU A 153 2.07 -5.61 18.19
CA LEU A 153 2.01 -6.41 16.98
C LEU A 153 1.37 -7.74 17.37
N LYS A 154 0.18 -8.02 16.83
CA LYS A 154 -0.59 -9.21 17.19
C LYS A 154 -0.73 -10.15 15.99
N PHE A 155 -0.79 -11.44 16.29
CA PHE A 155 -0.99 -12.50 15.31
C PHE A 155 -2.28 -13.26 15.64
N TRP A 156 -3.12 -13.49 14.65
CA TRP A 156 -4.49 -13.98 14.83
C TRP A 156 -4.74 -15.20 13.97
N ASP A 157 -5.20 -16.27 14.58
CA ASP A 157 -5.92 -17.33 13.86
C ASP A 157 -7.34 -16.83 13.60
N THR A 158 -7.76 -16.77 12.32
CA THR A 158 -9.08 -16.24 11.94
C THR A 158 -10.27 -17.06 12.51
N ARG A 159 -9.99 -18.20 13.12
CA ARG A 159 -10.96 -19.08 13.77
C ARG A 159 -11.08 -18.83 15.28
N SER A 160 -10.21 -18.02 15.87
CA SER A 160 -10.14 -17.73 17.29
C SER A 160 -10.39 -16.26 17.59
N PRO A 161 -11.16 -15.92 18.63
CA PRO A 161 -11.36 -14.54 19.04
C PRO A 161 -10.14 -13.93 19.77
N ASN A 162 -9.20 -14.77 20.21
CA ASN A 162 -8.01 -14.33 20.91
C ASN A 162 -6.78 -14.38 20.01
N PRO A 163 -5.82 -13.45 20.17
CA PRO A 163 -4.58 -13.50 19.42
C PRO A 163 -3.77 -14.75 19.79
N MET A 164 -3.17 -15.37 18.79
CA MET A 164 -2.19 -16.46 19.00
C MET A 164 -0.95 -15.94 19.73
N MET A 165 -0.58 -14.69 19.45
CA MET A 165 0.60 -14.04 20.00
C MET A 165 0.42 -12.52 19.98
N SER A 166 0.97 -11.86 20.98
CA SER A 166 1.07 -10.41 21.07
C SER A 166 2.50 -10.03 21.43
N LEU A 167 3.12 -9.22 20.59
CA LEU A 167 4.48 -8.70 20.79
C LEU A 167 4.42 -7.20 21.07
N GLN A 168 5.17 -6.76 22.08
CA GLN A 168 5.27 -5.35 22.43
C GLN A 168 6.31 -4.67 21.53
N MET A 169 5.89 -3.59 20.85
CA MET A 169 6.76 -2.70 20.10
C MET A 169 7.20 -1.51 20.96
N PRO A 170 8.33 -0.89 20.66
CA PRO A 170 8.81 0.28 21.40
C PRO A 170 7.90 1.49 21.26
N GLU A 171 7.24 1.64 20.10
CA GLU A 171 6.36 2.77 19.77
C GLU A 171 5.25 2.34 18.79
N ARG A 172 4.32 3.26 18.47
CA ARG A 172 3.20 3.08 17.55
C ARG A 172 3.65 2.58 16.20
N CYS A 173 2.95 1.59 15.65
CA CYS A 173 3.21 1.08 14.31
C CYS A 173 2.85 2.12 13.25
N TYR A 174 3.79 2.45 12.37
CA TYR A 174 3.55 3.37 11.25
C TYR A 174 3.41 2.66 9.91
N CYS A 175 4.18 1.62 9.68
CA CYS A 175 4.05 0.77 8.50
C CYS A 175 4.72 -0.59 8.74
N ALA A 176 4.31 -1.57 7.97
CA ALA A 176 4.93 -2.89 7.95
C ALA A 176 4.79 -3.52 6.57
N ASP A 177 5.61 -4.50 6.30
CA ASP A 177 5.47 -5.40 5.15
C ASP A 177 5.87 -6.82 5.51
N VAL A 178 5.27 -7.79 4.84
CA VAL A 178 5.49 -9.22 5.08
C VAL A 178 5.74 -9.94 3.77
N VAL A 179 6.89 -10.59 3.70
CA VAL A 179 7.21 -11.62 2.70
C VAL A 179 7.81 -12.79 3.45
N TYR A 180 7.03 -13.85 3.64
CA TYR A 180 7.46 -15.03 4.41
C TYR A 180 8.85 -15.52 3.97
N PRO A 181 9.77 -15.81 4.88
CA PRO A 181 9.63 -15.88 6.34
C PRO A 181 9.96 -14.58 7.11
N MET A 182 9.93 -13.41 6.47
CA MET A 182 10.34 -12.14 7.07
C MET A 182 9.18 -11.16 7.17
N ALA A 183 9.12 -10.42 8.28
CA ALA A 183 8.34 -9.21 8.41
C ALA A 183 9.24 -8.05 8.82
N VAL A 184 8.95 -6.85 8.32
CA VAL A 184 9.64 -5.61 8.71
C VAL A 184 8.58 -4.64 9.22
N VAL A 185 8.80 -4.10 10.41
CA VAL A 185 7.89 -3.14 11.05
C VAL A 185 8.65 -1.87 11.37
N ALA A 186 8.12 -0.75 10.94
CA ALA A 186 8.63 0.58 11.26
C ALA A 186 7.67 1.29 12.22
N THR A 187 8.20 1.85 13.30
CA THR A 187 7.43 2.51 14.36
C THR A 187 7.71 4.01 14.41
N ALA A 188 6.94 4.73 15.21
CA ALA A 188 7.27 6.09 15.62
C ALA A 188 8.68 6.14 16.23
N GLU A 189 9.25 7.35 16.33
CA GLU A 189 10.61 7.55 16.85
C GLU A 189 11.70 6.80 16.07
N ARG A 190 11.44 6.50 14.81
CA ARG A 190 12.33 5.81 13.87
C ARG A 190 12.72 4.38 14.30
N GLY A 191 11.88 3.72 15.08
CA GLY A 191 12.05 2.30 15.38
C GLY A 191 11.93 1.45 14.11
N LEU A 192 12.77 0.43 14.00
CA LEU A 192 12.82 -0.46 12.85
C LEU A 192 13.17 -1.87 13.32
N ILE A 193 12.24 -2.80 13.15
CA ILE A 193 12.32 -4.14 13.69
C ILE A 193 12.08 -5.15 12.58
N VAL A 194 12.94 -6.15 12.51
CA VAL A 194 12.79 -7.31 11.64
C VAL A 194 12.34 -8.49 12.49
N TYR A 195 11.27 -9.13 12.05
CA TYR A 195 10.75 -10.36 12.66
C TYR A 195 11.00 -11.55 11.73
N GLN A 196 11.29 -12.67 12.32
CA GLN A 196 11.26 -13.95 11.62
C GLN A 196 9.91 -14.63 11.87
N LEU A 197 9.41 -15.35 10.87
CA LEU A 197 8.10 -15.98 10.88
C LEU A 197 8.18 -17.51 10.80
N GLU A 198 9.39 -18.07 10.78
CA GLU A 198 9.58 -19.53 10.81
C GLU A 198 9.18 -20.10 12.16
N ASN A 199 8.48 -21.22 12.14
CA ASN A 199 7.94 -21.94 13.31
C ASN A 199 6.92 -21.12 14.11
N GLN A 200 7.32 -19.98 14.64
CA GLN A 200 6.46 -18.98 15.26
C GLN A 200 7.07 -17.58 15.11
N PRO A 201 6.24 -16.53 15.04
CA PRO A 201 6.74 -15.16 14.95
C PRO A 201 7.62 -14.76 16.14
N SER A 202 8.78 -14.19 15.87
CA SER A 202 9.68 -13.67 16.91
C SER A 202 10.55 -12.52 16.39
N GLU A 203 10.99 -11.64 17.30
CA GLU A 203 11.92 -10.58 16.95
C GLU A 203 13.27 -11.17 16.53
N PHE A 204 13.70 -10.85 15.31
CA PHE A 204 15.00 -11.28 14.78
C PHE A 204 16.07 -10.23 15.03
N ARG A 205 15.79 -8.96 14.74
CA ARG A 205 16.77 -7.88 14.84
C ARG A 205 16.11 -6.51 14.92
N ARG A 206 16.64 -5.64 15.77
CA ARG A 206 16.41 -4.20 15.70
C ARG A 206 17.50 -3.56 14.87
N ILE A 207 17.10 -2.66 13.98
CA ILE A 207 18.00 -1.96 13.07
C ILE A 207 17.98 -0.48 13.42
N GLU A 208 19.16 0.14 13.54
CA GLU A 208 19.25 1.60 13.58
C GLU A 208 18.83 2.17 12.24
N SER A 209 17.86 3.07 12.26
CA SER A 209 17.32 3.63 11.03
C SER A 209 18.37 4.38 10.23
N PRO A 210 18.55 4.07 8.94
CA PRO A 210 19.41 4.84 8.05
C PRO A 210 18.83 6.22 7.70
N LEU A 211 17.56 6.48 8.05
CA LEU A 211 16.86 7.74 7.80
C LEU A 211 16.76 8.57 9.06
N LYS A 212 16.90 9.90 8.90
CA LYS A 212 16.94 10.85 10.02
C LYS A 212 15.55 11.31 10.47
N HIS A 213 14.53 11.11 9.64
CA HIS A 213 13.17 11.58 9.86
C HIS A 213 12.18 10.42 9.92
N GLN A 214 10.94 10.73 10.29
CA GLN A 214 9.86 9.77 10.50
C GLN A 214 9.66 8.85 9.29
N HIS A 215 9.57 7.56 9.56
CA HIS A 215 9.21 6.54 8.59
C HIS A 215 7.75 6.67 8.17
N ARG A 216 7.45 6.41 6.91
CA ARG A 216 6.09 6.48 6.39
C ARG A 216 5.65 5.21 5.66
N CYS A 217 6.54 4.56 4.95
CA CYS A 217 6.25 3.33 4.21
C CYS A 217 7.47 2.41 4.16
N VAL A 218 7.20 1.12 4.02
CA VAL A 218 8.21 0.07 3.89
C VAL A 218 7.73 -0.97 2.89
N ALA A 219 8.64 -1.54 2.09
CA ALA A 219 8.37 -2.65 1.20
C ALA A 219 9.57 -3.60 1.16
N ILE A 220 9.33 -4.88 1.28
CA ILE A 220 10.34 -5.92 1.22
C ILE A 220 10.64 -6.27 -0.23
N PHE A 221 11.92 -6.42 -0.59
CA PHE A 221 12.34 -6.93 -1.88
C PHE A 221 12.95 -8.34 -1.77
N LYS A 222 12.85 -9.06 -2.88
CA LYS A 222 13.26 -10.46 -3.01
C LYS A 222 14.46 -10.57 -3.94
N ASP A 223 15.23 -11.64 -3.78
CA ASP A 223 16.22 -12.06 -4.75
C ASP A 223 15.59 -12.82 -5.93
N LYS A 224 16.43 -13.27 -6.87
CA LYS A 224 15.99 -14.05 -8.04
C LYS A 224 15.36 -15.40 -7.70
N GLN A 225 15.57 -15.90 -6.49
CA GLN A 225 14.96 -17.11 -5.94
C GLN A 225 13.68 -16.83 -5.15
N SER A 226 13.16 -15.61 -5.23
CA SER A 226 11.97 -15.13 -4.49
C SER A 226 12.13 -15.12 -2.96
N LYS A 227 13.37 -15.15 -2.46
CA LYS A 227 13.66 -15.05 -1.04
C LYS A 227 13.74 -13.58 -0.62
N PRO A 228 13.10 -13.17 0.50
CA PRO A 228 13.24 -11.81 1.01
C PRO A 228 14.68 -11.58 1.48
N THR A 229 15.31 -10.52 0.99
CA THR A 229 16.72 -10.21 1.28
C THR A 229 16.94 -8.84 1.87
N GLY A 230 15.92 -7.98 1.80
CA GLY A 230 16.01 -6.63 2.33
C GLY A 230 14.70 -5.86 2.12
N PHE A 231 14.76 -4.58 2.37
CA PHE A 231 13.59 -3.69 2.25
C PHE A 231 13.97 -2.28 1.79
N ALA A 232 13.01 -1.59 1.21
CA ALA A 232 13.02 -0.16 0.98
C ALA A 232 12.19 0.54 2.04
N LEU A 233 12.71 1.62 2.61
CA LEU A 233 12.07 2.40 3.68
C LEU A 233 11.95 3.85 3.23
N GLY A 234 10.75 4.39 3.21
CA GLY A 234 10.46 5.79 2.86
C GLY A 234 10.19 6.67 4.06
N SER A 235 10.63 7.93 4.00
CA SER A 235 10.42 8.93 5.06
C SER A 235 9.66 10.15 4.59
N ILE A 236 9.26 10.98 5.55
CA ILE A 236 8.64 12.30 5.29
C ILE A 236 9.61 13.30 4.65
N GLU A 237 10.92 13.01 4.64
CA GLU A 237 11.98 13.91 4.11
C GLU A 237 12.27 13.68 2.62
N GLY A 238 11.43 13.02 1.86
CA GLY A 238 11.75 12.74 0.46
C GLY A 238 13.04 11.96 0.30
N ARG A 239 13.17 10.88 1.05
CA ARG A 239 14.28 9.93 1.00
C ARG A 239 13.78 8.50 1.09
N VAL A 240 14.47 7.62 0.38
CA VAL A 240 14.32 6.17 0.49
C VAL A 240 15.65 5.58 0.89
N ALA A 241 15.61 4.62 1.81
CA ALA A 241 16.74 3.76 2.16
C ALA A 241 16.53 2.37 1.58
N ILE A 242 17.55 1.82 0.94
CA ILE A 242 17.66 0.42 0.56
C ILE A 242 18.54 -0.27 1.60
N HIS A 243 17.99 -1.25 2.28
CA HIS A 243 18.65 -1.96 3.36
C HIS A 243 18.56 -3.47 3.16
N TYR A 244 19.70 -4.11 3.05
CA TYR A 244 19.83 -5.57 2.99
C TYR A 244 19.99 -6.13 4.40
N ILE A 245 19.35 -7.27 4.69
CA ILE A 245 19.39 -7.88 6.03
C ILE A 245 20.77 -8.47 6.34
N ASN A 246 21.37 -9.17 5.38
CA ASN A 246 22.70 -9.78 5.53
C ASN A 246 23.56 -9.51 4.27
N PRO A 247 23.92 -8.26 4.02
CA PRO A 247 24.70 -7.93 2.84
C PRO A 247 26.16 -8.37 3.00
N PRO A 248 26.84 -8.79 1.92
CA PRO A 248 28.27 -9.08 1.95
C PRO A 248 29.12 -7.87 2.39
N ASN A 249 28.72 -6.67 1.98
CA ASN A 249 29.38 -5.42 2.36
C ASN A 249 28.34 -4.38 2.76
N PRO A 250 27.96 -4.29 4.07
CA PRO A 250 26.91 -3.37 4.54
C PRO A 250 27.15 -1.90 4.19
N ALA A 251 28.39 -1.45 4.23
CA ALA A 251 28.72 -0.05 3.94
C ALA A 251 28.56 0.33 2.47
N LYS A 252 28.66 -0.64 1.57
CA LYS A 252 28.51 -0.46 0.12
C LYS A 252 27.13 -0.79 -0.36
N ASP A 253 26.54 -1.87 0.16
CA ASP A 253 25.28 -2.43 -0.37
C ASP A 253 24.07 -1.65 0.14
N ASN A 254 24.10 -1.19 1.40
CA ASN A 254 23.08 -0.32 1.95
C ASN A 254 23.31 1.12 1.50
N PHE A 255 22.24 1.80 1.06
CA PHE A 255 22.35 3.19 0.62
C PHE A 255 21.02 3.92 0.77
N THR A 256 21.10 5.25 0.68
CA THR A 256 19.92 6.14 0.67
C THR A 256 19.97 7.03 -0.56
N PHE A 257 18.79 7.38 -1.08
CA PHE A 257 18.71 8.34 -2.18
C PHE A 257 17.59 9.34 -1.96
N LYS A 258 17.73 10.52 -2.57
CA LYS A 258 16.74 11.60 -2.54
C LYS A 258 15.70 11.36 -3.63
N CYS A 259 14.43 11.58 -3.31
CA CYS A 259 13.30 11.52 -4.24
C CYS A 259 12.23 12.54 -3.81
N HIS A 260 11.19 12.73 -4.62
CA HIS A 260 10.06 13.60 -4.31
C HIS A 260 10.50 15.00 -3.82
N ARG A 261 11.31 15.66 -4.64
CA ARG A 261 11.84 17.01 -4.36
C ARG A 261 11.66 17.88 -5.59
N SER A 262 11.30 19.16 -5.39
CA SER A 262 11.30 20.14 -6.48
C SER A 262 12.73 20.45 -6.95
N ASN A 263 12.85 20.90 -8.17
CA ASN A 263 14.11 21.44 -8.67
C ASN A 263 14.25 22.87 -8.13
N GLY A 264 15.00 23.07 -7.05
CA GLY A 264 15.39 24.40 -6.61
C GLY A 264 16.22 25.08 -7.72
N THR A 265 15.82 26.27 -8.15
CA THR A 265 16.45 26.95 -9.28
C THR A 265 17.66 27.79 -8.90
N ASN A 266 17.77 28.17 -7.63
CA ASN A 266 18.93 28.92 -7.07
C ASN A 266 18.80 29.06 -5.54
N THR A 267 19.73 29.79 -4.89
CA THR A 267 19.69 30.11 -3.44
C THR A 267 18.44 30.89 -3.02
N ALA A 268 17.74 31.56 -3.93
CA ALA A 268 16.52 32.32 -3.66
C ALA A 268 15.25 31.46 -3.73
N THR A 269 15.31 30.29 -4.36
CA THR A 269 14.19 29.32 -4.42
C THR A 269 14.68 27.98 -3.86
N PRO A 270 14.52 27.75 -2.54
CA PRO A 270 14.96 26.51 -1.91
C PRO A 270 14.18 25.32 -2.49
N GLN A 271 14.82 24.16 -2.48
CA GLN A 271 14.19 22.91 -2.89
C GLN A 271 13.07 22.51 -1.92
N ASP A 272 11.84 22.35 -2.42
CA ASP A 272 10.76 21.78 -1.63
C ASP A 272 10.98 20.27 -1.45
N ILE A 273 10.66 19.78 -0.27
CA ILE A 273 10.83 18.38 0.10
C ILE A 273 9.46 17.81 0.48
N TYR A 274 9.11 16.68 -0.13
CA TYR A 274 7.82 16.03 0.03
C TYR A 274 7.98 14.63 0.62
N ALA A 275 6.95 14.18 1.35
CA ALA A 275 6.92 12.84 1.92
C ALA A 275 6.85 11.75 0.84
N VAL A 276 7.51 10.62 1.09
CA VAL A 276 7.31 9.37 0.36
C VAL A 276 6.12 8.65 1.01
N ASN A 277 4.98 8.63 0.32
CA ASN A 277 3.73 8.12 0.89
C ASN A 277 3.59 6.61 0.79
N ALA A 278 4.06 6.01 -0.30
CA ALA A 278 4.02 4.57 -0.51
C ALA A 278 5.17 4.10 -1.41
N ILE A 279 5.50 2.84 -1.28
CA ILE A 279 6.53 2.13 -2.04
C ILE A 279 5.96 0.78 -2.46
N SER A 280 6.22 0.37 -3.71
CA SER A 280 5.85 -0.95 -4.23
C SER A 280 6.93 -1.49 -5.14
N PHE A 281 7.22 -2.77 -5.06
CA PHE A 281 8.13 -3.45 -5.98
C PHE A 281 7.37 -4.15 -7.10
N HIS A 282 7.85 -4.01 -8.33
CA HIS A 282 7.38 -4.80 -9.45
C HIS A 282 7.67 -6.29 -9.19
N PRO A 283 6.66 -7.18 -9.26
CA PRO A 283 6.81 -8.55 -8.79
C PRO A 283 7.80 -9.40 -9.62
N VAL A 284 8.03 -9.06 -10.89
CA VAL A 284 8.89 -9.80 -11.81
C VAL A 284 10.27 -9.15 -11.94
N HIS A 285 10.30 -7.85 -12.20
CA HIS A 285 11.56 -7.13 -12.51
C HIS A 285 12.24 -6.53 -11.29
N GLY A 286 11.56 -6.43 -10.14
CA GLY A 286 12.12 -5.81 -8.95
C GLY A 286 12.27 -4.29 -9.05
N THR A 287 11.70 -3.66 -10.06
CA THR A 287 11.64 -2.20 -10.20
C THR A 287 10.91 -1.61 -9.02
N LEU A 288 11.49 -0.58 -8.42
CA LEU A 288 10.93 0.11 -7.27
C LEU A 288 10.06 1.28 -7.73
N ALA A 289 8.80 1.30 -7.33
CA ALA A 289 7.93 2.46 -7.46
C ALA A 289 7.88 3.24 -6.14
N THR A 290 8.00 4.56 -6.21
CA THR A 290 7.77 5.48 -5.09
C THR A 290 6.71 6.50 -5.48
N VAL A 291 5.82 6.84 -4.55
CA VAL A 291 4.80 7.88 -4.74
C VAL A 291 4.87 8.89 -3.59
N GLY A 292 4.54 10.13 -3.85
CA GLY A 292 4.76 11.18 -2.87
C GLY A 292 3.75 12.30 -2.85
N SER A 293 3.90 13.16 -1.84
CA SER A 293 3.08 14.36 -1.63
C SER A 293 3.33 15.46 -2.66
N ASP A 294 4.35 15.29 -3.53
CA ASP A 294 4.59 16.14 -4.70
C ASP A 294 3.64 15.88 -5.87
N GLY A 295 2.75 14.87 -5.75
CA GLY A 295 1.83 14.47 -6.82
C GLY A 295 2.50 13.71 -7.95
N ARG A 296 3.67 13.09 -7.69
CA ARG A 296 4.40 12.30 -8.69
C ARG A 296 4.61 10.88 -8.21
N PHE A 297 4.73 9.97 -9.16
CA PHE A 297 5.35 8.66 -8.94
C PHE A 297 6.66 8.57 -9.74
N SER A 298 7.59 7.77 -9.26
CA SER A 298 8.86 7.51 -9.92
C SER A 298 9.20 6.03 -9.86
N PHE A 299 9.81 5.53 -10.93
CA PHE A 299 10.34 4.18 -11.03
C PHE A 299 11.86 4.20 -10.95
N TRP A 300 12.43 3.24 -10.24
CA TRP A 300 13.85 3.16 -9.91
C TRP A 300 14.36 1.75 -10.09
N ASP A 301 15.57 1.63 -10.61
CA ASP A 301 16.38 0.41 -10.51
C ASP A 301 17.28 0.53 -9.28
N LYS A 302 16.97 -0.26 -8.23
CA LYS A 302 17.76 -0.24 -6.99
C LYS A 302 19.16 -0.84 -7.17
N ASP A 303 19.32 -1.79 -8.10
CA ASP A 303 20.60 -2.50 -8.33
C ASP A 303 21.56 -1.63 -9.14
N ALA A 304 21.08 -0.98 -10.20
CA ALA A 304 21.81 0.03 -10.95
C ALA A 304 21.89 1.38 -10.22
N ARG A 305 21.07 1.61 -9.20
CA ARG A 305 20.93 2.89 -8.44
C ARG A 305 20.55 4.06 -9.34
N THR A 306 19.69 3.81 -10.32
CA THR A 306 19.26 4.81 -11.30
C THR A 306 17.76 5.05 -11.23
N LYS A 307 17.37 6.27 -11.55
CA LYS A 307 15.97 6.61 -11.77
C LYS A 307 15.63 6.28 -13.22
N LEU A 308 14.56 5.49 -13.43
CA LEU A 308 14.10 5.07 -14.74
C LEU A 308 13.12 6.09 -15.34
N LYS A 309 12.09 6.46 -14.57
CA LYS A 309 11.02 7.34 -15.04
C LYS A 309 10.41 8.12 -13.88
N THR A 310 9.90 9.31 -14.19
CA THR A 310 9.05 10.10 -13.29
C THR A 310 7.80 10.51 -14.06
N SER A 311 6.64 10.45 -13.41
CA SER A 311 5.36 10.87 -13.99
C SER A 311 5.28 12.38 -14.17
N GLU A 312 4.30 12.82 -14.95
CA GLU A 312 3.82 14.19 -14.84
C GLU A 312 3.34 14.48 -13.40
N GLN A 313 3.31 15.74 -13.03
CA GLN A 313 2.83 16.17 -11.73
C GLN A 313 1.32 16.25 -11.73
N LEU A 314 0.69 15.55 -10.80
CA LEU A 314 -0.73 15.68 -10.55
C LEU A 314 -1.02 16.88 -9.63
N ASP A 315 -2.25 17.35 -9.66
CA ASP A 315 -2.69 18.49 -8.83
C ASP A 315 -2.72 18.15 -7.33
N GLN A 316 -2.81 16.85 -7.01
CA GLN A 316 -2.89 16.35 -5.64
C GLN A 316 -1.79 15.33 -5.33
N PRO A 317 -1.49 15.13 -4.02
CA PRO A 317 -0.61 14.06 -3.57
C PRO A 317 -1.02 12.69 -4.09
N ILE A 318 -0.06 11.77 -4.20
CA ILE A 318 -0.33 10.35 -4.40
C ILE A 318 -0.13 9.65 -3.06
N THR A 319 -1.19 9.00 -2.58
CA THR A 319 -1.26 8.47 -1.20
C THR A 319 -1.00 6.97 -1.09
N ALA A 320 -1.27 6.22 -2.15
CA ALA A 320 -1.08 4.77 -2.20
C ALA A 320 -0.71 4.31 -3.60
N CYS A 321 -0.04 3.17 -3.70
CA CYS A 321 0.26 2.52 -4.97
C CYS A 321 0.47 1.01 -4.79
N CYS A 322 0.25 0.25 -5.86
CA CYS A 322 0.59 -1.17 -5.92
C CYS A 322 0.71 -1.64 -7.38
N PHE A 323 1.52 -2.66 -7.62
CA PHE A 323 1.52 -3.45 -8.86
C PHE A 323 0.55 -4.61 -8.75
N ASN A 324 -0.03 -5.04 -9.87
CA ASN A 324 -0.73 -6.31 -9.93
C ASN A 324 0.26 -7.51 -9.93
N ASN A 325 -0.26 -8.71 -9.87
CA ASN A 325 0.53 -9.93 -9.66
C ASN A 325 1.58 -10.25 -10.76
N ASN A 326 1.37 -9.80 -11.99
CA ASN A 326 2.31 -9.97 -13.11
C ASN A 326 3.10 -8.69 -13.47
N GLY A 327 2.81 -7.57 -12.80
CA GLY A 327 3.46 -6.29 -13.00
C GLY A 327 2.99 -5.48 -14.22
N ASN A 328 2.03 -5.98 -14.99
CA ASN A 328 1.55 -5.29 -16.19
C ASN A 328 0.67 -4.08 -15.88
N ILE A 329 0.23 -3.94 -14.66
CA ILE A 329 -0.65 -2.87 -14.20
C ILE A 329 -0.06 -2.25 -12.92
N PHE A 330 0.01 -0.93 -12.91
CA PHE A 330 0.32 -0.12 -11.74
C PHE A 330 -0.89 0.71 -11.36
N ALA A 331 -1.40 0.53 -10.15
CA ALA A 331 -2.47 1.34 -9.59
C ALA A 331 -1.90 2.37 -8.62
N TYR A 332 -2.41 3.59 -8.66
CA TYR A 332 -2.06 4.63 -7.71
C TYR A 332 -3.28 5.48 -7.35
N ALA A 333 -3.29 6.02 -6.15
CA ALA A 333 -4.38 6.86 -5.65
C ALA A 333 -3.92 8.31 -5.53
N SER A 334 -4.58 9.19 -6.28
CA SER A 334 -4.43 10.64 -6.16
C SER A 334 -5.49 11.16 -5.20
N SER A 335 -5.06 11.64 -4.04
CA SER A 335 -5.98 12.11 -3.00
C SER A 335 -5.29 13.02 -2.00
N TYR A 336 -6.09 13.69 -1.19
CA TYR A 336 -5.61 14.58 -0.15
C TYR A 336 -4.84 13.82 0.95
N ASP A 337 -3.70 14.37 1.38
CA ASP A 337 -2.84 13.76 2.42
C ASP A 337 -2.53 14.71 3.59
N TRP A 338 -3.30 15.79 3.71
CA TRP A 338 -3.15 16.86 4.72
C TRP A 338 -1.83 17.65 4.65
N SER A 339 -1.01 17.45 3.63
CA SER A 339 0.26 18.19 3.47
C SER A 339 0.06 19.62 2.97
N LYS A 340 -1.10 19.94 2.39
CA LYS A 340 -1.44 21.27 1.86
C LYS A 340 -2.87 21.65 2.28
N VAL A 341 -3.14 22.97 2.38
CA VAL A 341 -4.51 23.47 2.55
C VAL A 341 -5.19 23.51 1.18
N HIS A 342 -6.26 22.73 0.99
CA HIS A 342 -7.03 22.68 -0.23
C HIS A 342 -8.52 23.00 -0.02
N TYR A 343 -9.12 23.72 -0.98
CA TYR A 343 -10.54 24.06 -0.96
C TYR A 343 -11.41 23.05 -1.76
N GLN A 344 -10.82 22.25 -2.64
CA GLN A 344 -11.48 21.17 -3.36
C GLN A 344 -10.57 19.96 -3.41
N CYS A 345 -11.03 18.84 -2.86
CA CYS A 345 -10.32 17.57 -2.91
C CYS A 345 -11.02 16.68 -3.94
N LEU A 346 -10.24 16.15 -4.87
CA LEU A 346 -10.65 15.05 -5.74
C LEU A 346 -10.04 13.76 -5.20
N PHE A 347 -10.76 12.66 -5.30
CA PHE A 347 -10.33 11.36 -4.80
C PHE A 347 -10.41 10.37 -5.95
N ASN A 348 -9.28 10.08 -6.58
CA ASN A 348 -9.21 9.23 -7.76
C ASN A 348 -8.22 8.09 -7.53
N ILE A 349 -8.56 6.93 -8.06
CA ILE A 349 -7.63 5.82 -8.25
C ILE A 349 -7.43 5.69 -9.75
N CYS A 350 -6.17 5.65 -10.19
CA CYS A 350 -5.80 5.55 -11.59
C CYS A 350 -5.12 4.21 -11.86
N ILE A 351 -5.44 3.63 -12.99
CA ILE A 351 -4.88 2.38 -13.50
C ILE A 351 -3.96 2.71 -14.67
N LEU A 352 -2.69 2.41 -14.54
CA LEU A 352 -1.67 2.62 -15.56
C LEU A 352 -1.20 1.27 -16.10
N PRO A 353 -1.45 0.96 -17.38
CA PRO A 353 -0.80 -0.18 -18.03
C PRO A 353 0.72 0.03 -18.09
N VAL A 354 1.49 -0.94 -17.62
CA VAL A 354 2.94 -0.90 -17.60
C VAL A 354 3.47 -1.58 -18.86
N GLY A 355 3.89 -0.79 -19.86
CA GLY A 355 4.48 -1.29 -21.09
C GLY A 355 5.95 -1.70 -20.94
N GLY A 356 6.51 -2.35 -21.99
CA GLY A 356 7.87 -2.88 -22.02
C GLY A 356 9.02 -1.89 -21.79
N ASP A 357 8.76 -0.57 -21.81
CA ASP A 357 9.77 0.49 -21.56
C ASP A 357 10.09 0.69 -20.06
N MET A 358 9.42 -0.06 -19.18
CA MET A 358 9.66 -0.04 -17.72
C MET A 358 10.17 -1.40 -17.20
N GLN A 359 10.53 -2.29 -18.11
CA GLN A 359 11.13 -3.60 -17.83
C GLN A 359 12.63 -3.53 -17.58
#